data_cb6153e44a2822850c8719f8c1ae8041
#
_entry.id   cb6153e44a2822850c8719f8c1ae8041
#
_cell.length_a   1.000
_cell.length_b   1.000
_cell.length_c   1.000
_cell.angle_alpha   90.00
_cell.angle_beta   90.00
_cell.angle_gamma   90.00
#
_symmetry.space_group_name_H-M   'P 1'
#
loop_
_entity.id
_entity.type
_entity.pdbx_description
1 polymer ?
#
loop_
_entity_poly.entity_id
_entity_poly.type
_entity_poly.pdbx_seq_one_letter_code
_entity_poly.pdbx_strand_id
1 'polypeptide(L)'
;KNPTAADRDVTMDDYLSLGVLTALDAINKVVPKRKVHGVGYCIGGTLLAIAAAAMAQQEDERLATVTMFAAQTDFSEPGELSVFISPAQLAMLEALMWKKGVLESRQMGGAFQMLRTYDLLWSPSVATYLKGERTGVNDLMSWNADGTRMAYRMHTDYLHQLYLNNDLAEGRYVALGE
;
A
#
# COMPACT_ATOMS: atom_id res chain seq x y z
N LYS A 1 5.34 -11.72 -4.19
CA LYS A 1 6.82 -11.77 -4.04
C LYS A 1 7.25 -10.59 -3.18
N ASN A 2 8.12 -10.81 -2.21
CA ASN A 2 8.70 -9.72 -1.44
C ASN A 2 9.75 -8.99 -2.29
N PRO A 3 9.65 -7.68 -2.55
CA PRO A 3 10.59 -6.95 -3.38
C PRO A 3 12.01 -6.96 -2.83
N THR A 4 12.98 -6.92 -3.74
CA THR A 4 14.42 -6.85 -3.47
C THR A 4 15.03 -5.63 -4.16
N ALA A 5 16.34 -5.42 -4.02
CA ALA A 5 17.03 -4.35 -4.73
C ALA A 5 16.90 -4.45 -6.27
N ALA A 6 16.71 -5.65 -6.80
CA ALA A 6 16.49 -5.85 -8.24
C ALA A 6 15.11 -5.36 -8.70
N ASP A 7 14.16 -5.22 -7.78
CA ASP A 7 12.81 -4.75 -8.07
C ASP A 7 12.65 -3.24 -7.83
N ARG A 8 13.77 -2.49 -7.69
CA ARG A 8 13.80 -1.06 -7.31
C ARG A 8 12.91 -0.18 -8.20
N ASP A 9 12.96 -0.41 -9.50
CA ASP A 9 12.31 0.42 -10.51
C ASP A 9 10.90 -0.08 -10.88
N VAL A 10 10.36 -1.05 -10.15
CA VAL A 10 8.97 -1.52 -10.29
C VAL A 10 8.01 -0.41 -9.90
N THR A 11 7.11 -0.06 -10.79
CA THR A 11 6.15 1.06 -10.67
C THR A 11 4.79 0.59 -10.14
N MET A 12 3.88 1.55 -9.89
CA MET A 12 2.48 1.23 -9.58
C MET A 12 1.79 0.51 -10.76
N ASP A 13 2.11 0.88 -11.99
CA ASP A 13 1.59 0.21 -13.19
C ASP A 13 2.05 -1.25 -13.30
N ASP A 14 3.28 -1.54 -12.86
CA ASP A 14 3.75 -2.91 -12.76
C ASP A 14 2.96 -3.71 -11.70
N TYR A 15 2.59 -3.08 -10.58
CA TYR A 15 1.71 -3.73 -9.59
C TYR A 15 0.31 -3.99 -10.15
N LEU A 16 -0.21 -3.13 -11.03
CA LEU A 16 -1.47 -3.38 -11.74
C LEU A 16 -1.33 -4.55 -12.72
N SER A 17 -0.35 -4.48 -13.62
CA SER A 17 -0.18 -5.43 -14.72
C SER A 17 0.29 -6.81 -14.25
N LEU A 18 1.38 -6.86 -13.46
CA LEU A 18 1.98 -8.09 -12.96
C LEU A 18 1.22 -8.68 -11.76
N GLY A 19 0.50 -7.84 -11.02
CA GLY A 19 -0.30 -8.25 -9.86
C GLY A 19 -1.76 -8.50 -10.21
N VAL A 20 -2.56 -7.42 -10.28
CA VAL A 20 -4.02 -7.51 -10.38
C VAL A 20 -4.46 -8.17 -11.70
N LEU A 21 -3.99 -7.66 -12.85
CA LEU A 21 -4.41 -8.18 -14.16
C LEU A 21 -3.94 -9.61 -14.39
N THR A 22 -2.70 -9.93 -14.03
CA THR A 22 -2.17 -11.29 -14.11
C THR A 22 -2.94 -12.26 -13.21
N ALA A 23 -3.35 -11.83 -12.00
CA ALA A 23 -4.19 -12.65 -11.14
C ALA A 23 -5.57 -12.91 -11.76
N LEU A 24 -6.19 -11.89 -12.38
CA LEU A 24 -7.45 -12.05 -13.11
C LEU A 24 -7.31 -13.00 -14.30
N ASP A 25 -6.19 -12.94 -15.04
CA ASP A 25 -5.87 -13.87 -16.12
C ASP A 25 -5.78 -15.31 -15.62
N ALA A 26 -5.09 -15.51 -14.49
CA ALA A 26 -4.95 -16.84 -13.89
C ALA A 26 -6.31 -17.39 -13.42
N ILE A 27 -7.12 -16.54 -12.76
CA ILE A 27 -8.47 -16.92 -12.33
C ILE A 27 -9.34 -17.29 -13.53
N ASN A 28 -9.30 -16.49 -14.60
CA ASN A 28 -10.09 -16.78 -15.82
C ASN A 28 -9.69 -18.08 -16.53
N LYS A 29 -8.42 -18.47 -16.41
CA LYS A 29 -7.96 -19.80 -16.92
C LYS A 29 -8.51 -20.95 -16.09
N VAL A 30 -8.60 -20.78 -14.77
CA VAL A 30 -9.08 -21.83 -13.85
C VAL A 30 -10.61 -21.89 -13.82
N VAL A 31 -11.27 -20.71 -13.83
CA VAL A 31 -12.73 -20.58 -13.74
C VAL A 31 -13.25 -19.67 -14.87
N PRO A 32 -13.29 -20.17 -16.10
CA PRO A 32 -13.64 -19.35 -17.26
C PRO A 32 -15.09 -18.85 -17.20
N LYS A 33 -15.32 -17.68 -17.81
CA LYS A 33 -16.66 -17.05 -17.91
C LYS A 33 -17.31 -16.66 -16.56
N ARG A 34 -16.52 -16.55 -15.50
CA ARG A 34 -16.99 -16.02 -14.21
C ARG A 34 -16.38 -14.65 -13.97
N LYS A 35 -17.24 -13.71 -13.54
CA LYS A 35 -16.77 -12.41 -13.03
C LYS A 35 -16.19 -12.57 -11.63
N VAL A 36 -15.23 -11.76 -11.29
CA VAL A 36 -14.47 -11.82 -10.02
C VAL A 36 -14.95 -10.71 -9.08
N HIS A 37 -15.10 -11.02 -7.81
CA HIS A 37 -15.35 -10.04 -6.76
C HIS A 37 -14.00 -9.62 -6.16
N GLY A 38 -13.61 -8.36 -6.38
CA GLY A 38 -12.36 -7.80 -5.86
C GLY A 38 -12.53 -7.27 -4.44
N VAL A 39 -11.58 -7.59 -3.55
CA VAL A 39 -11.52 -7.03 -2.20
C VAL A 39 -10.13 -6.45 -1.99
N GLY A 40 -10.06 -5.16 -1.64
CA GLY A 40 -8.81 -4.46 -1.37
C GLY A 40 -8.79 -3.82 0.02
N TYR A 41 -7.67 -3.93 0.71
CA TYR A 41 -7.44 -3.34 2.01
C TYR A 41 -6.31 -2.31 1.95
N CYS A 42 -6.53 -1.12 2.52
CA CYS A 42 -5.57 -0.02 2.57
C CYS A 42 -5.02 0.32 1.16
N ILE A 43 -3.71 0.38 0.96
CA ILE A 43 -3.09 0.60 -0.36
C ILE A 43 -3.56 -0.42 -1.42
N GLY A 44 -3.88 -1.65 -0.99
CA GLY A 44 -4.45 -2.66 -1.89
C GLY A 44 -5.85 -2.30 -2.38
N GLY A 45 -6.64 -1.57 -1.59
CA GLY A 45 -7.92 -1.02 -2.02
C GLY A 45 -7.76 0.14 -3.00
N THR A 46 -6.81 1.03 -2.76
CA THR A 46 -6.46 2.10 -3.71
C THR A 46 -6.00 1.51 -5.06
N LEU A 47 -5.10 0.53 -5.02
CA LEU A 47 -4.64 -0.18 -6.22
C LEU A 47 -5.79 -0.86 -6.98
N LEU A 48 -6.72 -1.48 -6.24
CA LEU A 48 -7.90 -2.11 -6.84
C LEU A 48 -8.85 -1.09 -7.47
N ALA A 49 -9.01 0.09 -6.87
CA ALA A 49 -9.81 1.18 -7.44
C ALA A 49 -9.20 1.68 -8.76
N ILE A 50 -7.87 1.90 -8.79
CA ILE A 50 -7.15 2.28 -10.01
C ILE A 50 -7.30 1.18 -11.08
N ALA A 51 -7.12 -0.09 -10.70
CA ALA A 51 -7.31 -1.23 -11.61
C ALA A 51 -8.72 -1.25 -12.21
N ALA A 52 -9.74 -1.06 -11.38
CA ALA A 52 -11.14 -1.06 -11.83
C ALA A 52 -11.44 0.09 -12.79
N ALA A 53 -10.87 1.28 -12.57
CA ALA A 53 -11.02 2.43 -13.45
C ALA A 53 -10.34 2.17 -14.82
N ALA A 54 -9.08 1.71 -14.82
CA ALA A 54 -8.36 1.38 -16.04
C ALA A 54 -9.05 0.24 -16.83
N MET A 55 -9.52 -0.81 -16.14
CA MET A 55 -10.29 -1.91 -16.76
C MET A 55 -11.59 -1.41 -17.39
N ALA A 56 -12.27 -0.46 -16.74
CA ALA A 56 -13.51 0.11 -17.30
C ALA A 56 -13.25 0.91 -18.60
N GLN A 57 -12.15 1.65 -18.67
CA GLN A 57 -11.74 2.35 -19.90
C GLN A 57 -11.39 1.38 -21.04
N GLN A 58 -10.80 0.23 -20.70
CA GLN A 58 -10.44 -0.83 -21.66
C GLN A 58 -11.59 -1.80 -21.96
N GLU A 59 -12.82 -1.50 -21.51
CA GLU A 59 -13.98 -2.37 -21.63
C GLU A 59 -13.78 -3.80 -21.06
N ASP A 60 -12.90 -3.92 -20.06
CA ASP A 60 -12.62 -5.19 -19.37
C ASP A 60 -13.65 -5.42 -18.24
N GLU A 61 -14.61 -6.28 -18.47
CA GLU A 61 -15.71 -6.58 -17.56
C GLU A 61 -15.45 -7.76 -16.60
N ARG A 62 -14.21 -8.19 -16.41
CA ARG A 62 -13.91 -9.34 -15.54
C ARG A 62 -14.21 -9.12 -14.08
N LEU A 63 -14.24 -7.87 -13.59
CA LEU A 63 -14.67 -7.52 -12.24
C LEU A 63 -16.19 -7.40 -12.16
N ALA A 64 -16.80 -8.07 -11.17
CA ALA A 64 -18.21 -7.95 -10.86
C ALA A 64 -18.50 -6.87 -9.81
N THR A 65 -17.71 -6.84 -8.76
CA THR A 65 -17.79 -5.87 -7.67
C THR A 65 -16.40 -5.53 -7.14
N VAL A 66 -16.29 -4.35 -6.55
CA VAL A 66 -15.12 -3.89 -5.81
C VAL A 66 -15.56 -3.57 -4.38
N THR A 67 -14.89 -4.17 -3.41
CA THR A 67 -15.07 -3.88 -1.99
C THR A 67 -13.76 -3.34 -1.43
N MET A 68 -13.80 -2.19 -0.78
CA MET A 68 -12.63 -1.53 -0.25
C MET A 68 -12.75 -1.36 1.27
N PHE A 69 -11.72 -1.77 2.00
CA PHE A 69 -11.61 -1.58 3.45
C PHE A 69 -10.45 -0.64 3.75
N ALA A 70 -10.71 0.43 4.52
CA ALA A 70 -9.70 1.40 4.94
C ALA A 70 -8.82 1.88 3.78
N ALA A 71 -9.39 2.11 2.61
CA ALA A 71 -8.71 2.54 1.39
C ALA A 71 -9.10 3.99 1.05
N GLN A 72 -8.18 4.72 0.43
CA GLN A 72 -8.37 6.09 -0.01
C GLN A 72 -8.25 6.17 -1.52
N THR A 73 -9.13 6.98 -2.12
CA THR A 73 -9.10 7.40 -3.53
C THR A 73 -9.02 8.92 -3.66
N ASP A 74 -9.24 9.62 -2.55
CA ASP A 74 -9.03 11.05 -2.38
C ASP A 74 -8.10 11.26 -1.19
N PHE A 75 -6.99 11.96 -1.40
CA PHE A 75 -5.92 12.20 -0.43
C PHE A 75 -5.87 13.66 0.04
N SER A 76 -6.93 14.43 -0.17
CA SER A 76 -7.05 15.81 0.33
C SER A 76 -6.94 15.89 1.85
N GLU A 77 -7.45 14.86 2.54
CA GLU A 77 -7.37 14.74 4.00
C GLU A 77 -6.70 13.41 4.40
N PRO A 78 -5.37 13.27 4.28
CA PRO A 78 -4.68 12.01 4.54
C PRO A 78 -4.52 11.68 6.02
N GLY A 79 -5.15 12.49 6.89
CA GLY A 79 -5.08 12.32 8.34
C GLY A 79 -3.69 12.59 8.92
N GLU A 80 -3.35 11.88 9.98
CA GLU A 80 -2.08 12.04 10.70
C GLU A 80 -0.84 11.74 9.83
N LEU A 81 -1.00 10.99 8.73
CA LEU A 81 0.10 10.71 7.80
C LEU A 81 0.63 11.97 7.12
N SER A 82 -0.19 13.03 7.01
CA SER A 82 0.22 14.32 6.44
C SER A 82 1.47 14.90 7.12
N VAL A 83 1.68 14.61 8.40
CA VAL A 83 2.85 15.07 9.17
C VAL A 83 4.17 14.53 8.58
N PHE A 84 4.14 13.39 7.88
CA PHE A 84 5.31 12.76 7.27
C PHE A 84 5.42 12.98 5.76
N ILE A 85 4.51 13.74 5.17
CA ILE A 85 4.41 13.89 3.72
C ILE A 85 4.60 15.35 3.33
N SER A 86 5.84 15.69 2.99
CA SER A 86 6.23 16.96 2.41
C SER A 86 7.33 16.70 1.37
N PRO A 87 7.58 17.62 0.43
CA PRO A 87 8.64 17.45 -0.57
C PRO A 87 10.00 17.13 0.05
N ALA A 88 10.36 17.77 1.17
CA ALA A 88 11.63 17.54 1.86
C ALA A 88 11.70 16.15 2.51
N GLN A 89 10.60 15.69 3.12
CA GLN A 89 10.53 14.36 3.72
C GLN A 89 10.55 13.27 2.66
N LEU A 90 9.87 13.47 1.54
CA LEU A 90 9.91 12.53 0.43
C LEU A 90 11.32 12.43 -0.14
N ALA A 91 12.01 13.53 -0.40
CA ALA A 91 13.40 13.53 -0.86
C ALA A 91 14.34 12.78 0.10
N MET A 92 14.13 12.94 1.42
CA MET A 92 14.88 12.18 2.42
C MET A 92 14.58 10.67 2.34
N LEU A 93 13.31 10.28 2.24
CA LEU A 93 12.90 8.88 2.09
C LEU A 93 13.48 8.26 0.83
N GLU A 94 13.42 8.98 -0.28
CA GLU A 94 14.01 8.56 -1.55
C GLU A 94 15.51 8.29 -1.43
N ALA A 95 16.25 9.21 -0.81
CA ALA A 95 17.68 9.04 -0.57
C ALA A 95 17.99 7.81 0.31
N LEU A 96 17.17 7.56 1.34
CA LEU A 96 17.32 6.38 2.21
C LEU A 96 17.01 5.07 1.48
N MET A 97 16.01 5.07 0.62
CA MET A 97 15.60 3.88 -0.14
C MET A 97 16.47 3.61 -1.37
N TRP A 98 17.09 4.65 -1.95
CA TRP A 98 17.82 4.56 -3.22
C TRP A 98 18.82 3.40 -3.29
N LYS A 99 19.66 3.28 -2.27
CA LYS A 99 20.70 2.24 -2.22
C LYS A 99 20.12 0.83 -2.03
N LYS A 100 19.05 0.72 -1.23
CA LYS A 100 18.40 -0.57 -0.93
C LYS A 100 17.40 -1.00 -1.98
N GLY A 101 16.86 -0.07 -2.75
CA GLY A 101 15.85 -0.28 -3.76
C GLY A 101 14.44 -0.58 -3.23
N VAL A 102 14.27 -0.54 -1.92
CA VAL A 102 12.99 -0.89 -1.26
C VAL A 102 12.78 -0.05 0.01
N LEU A 103 11.50 0.17 0.35
CA LEU A 103 11.09 0.55 1.70
C LEU A 103 10.93 -0.72 2.53
N GLU A 104 11.69 -0.81 3.61
CA GLU A 104 11.61 -1.95 4.52
C GLU A 104 10.39 -1.83 5.45
N SER A 105 9.74 -2.94 5.76
CA SER A 105 8.59 -2.99 6.68
C SER A 105 8.91 -2.39 8.05
N ARG A 106 10.17 -2.50 8.51
CA ARG A 106 10.63 -1.88 9.76
C ARG A 106 10.59 -0.34 9.73
N GLN A 107 10.92 0.27 8.58
CA GLN A 107 10.87 1.74 8.42
C GLN A 107 9.43 2.23 8.46
N MET A 108 8.54 1.54 7.76
CA MET A 108 7.11 1.83 7.76
C MET A 108 6.50 1.61 9.15
N GLY A 109 6.84 0.52 9.82
CA GLY A 109 6.42 0.25 11.19
C GLY A 109 6.84 1.34 12.17
N GLY A 110 8.03 1.93 12.00
CA GLY A 110 8.51 3.07 12.80
C GLY A 110 7.63 4.31 12.65
N ALA A 111 7.19 4.63 11.44
CA ALA A 111 6.26 5.75 11.21
C ALA A 111 4.92 5.54 11.93
N PHE A 112 4.34 4.35 11.84
CA PHE A 112 3.12 4.02 12.58
C PHE A 112 3.30 4.04 14.11
N GLN A 113 4.45 3.60 14.62
CA GLN A 113 4.76 3.71 16.04
C GLN A 113 4.85 5.16 16.50
N MET A 114 5.35 6.07 15.68
CA MET A 114 5.38 7.51 15.99
C MET A 114 3.97 8.12 16.02
N LEU A 115 3.11 7.75 15.07
CA LEU A 115 1.71 8.22 15.04
C LEU A 115 0.88 7.70 16.22
N ARG A 116 1.13 6.48 16.65
CA ARG A 116 0.40 5.80 17.73
C ARG A 116 1.32 5.46 18.90
N THR A 117 2.17 6.41 19.29
CA THR A 117 3.19 6.23 20.33
C THR A 117 2.60 5.74 21.65
N TYR A 118 1.46 6.28 22.06
CA TYR A 118 0.83 5.86 23.31
C TYR A 118 0.41 4.40 23.27
N ASP A 119 -0.31 3.99 22.24
CA ASP A 119 -0.88 2.63 22.14
C ASP A 119 0.17 1.58 21.81
N LEU A 120 1.15 1.90 20.96
CA LEU A 120 2.11 0.94 20.44
C LEU A 120 3.42 0.89 21.22
N LEU A 121 3.75 1.93 21.98
CA LEU A 121 5.01 2.02 22.71
C LEU A 121 4.79 2.18 24.23
N TRP A 122 4.10 3.24 24.64
CA TRP A 122 3.99 3.57 26.06
C TRP A 122 3.07 2.63 26.85
N SER A 123 1.88 2.33 26.35
CA SER A 123 0.93 1.45 27.05
C SER A 123 1.49 0.03 27.27
N PRO A 124 2.09 -0.64 26.25
CA PRO A 124 2.76 -1.91 26.47
C PRO A 124 3.96 -1.84 27.39
N SER A 125 4.73 -0.73 27.35
CA SER A 125 5.87 -0.54 28.24
C SER A 125 5.43 -0.38 29.71
N VAL A 126 4.39 0.41 29.96
CA VAL A 126 3.80 0.55 31.30
C VAL A 126 3.26 -0.80 31.81
N ALA A 127 2.52 -1.55 30.97
CA ALA A 127 1.99 -2.85 31.33
C ALA A 127 3.12 -3.82 31.73
N THR A 128 4.18 -3.87 30.92
CA THR A 128 5.29 -4.81 31.15
C THR A 128 6.16 -4.40 32.34
N TYR A 129 6.63 -3.15 32.39
CA TYR A 129 7.63 -2.71 33.37
C TYR A 129 7.03 -2.32 34.71
N LEU A 130 5.85 -1.68 34.75
CA LEU A 130 5.25 -1.20 36.00
C LEU A 130 4.23 -2.19 36.58
N LYS A 131 3.48 -2.90 35.73
CA LYS A 131 2.47 -3.84 36.20
C LYS A 131 2.92 -5.29 36.17
N GLY A 132 4.06 -5.61 35.53
CA GLY A 132 4.56 -6.97 35.38
C GLY A 132 3.71 -7.85 34.44
N GLU A 133 2.84 -7.24 33.64
CA GLU A 133 1.99 -7.94 32.70
C GLU A 133 2.80 -8.35 31.48
N ARG A 134 2.74 -9.62 31.07
CA ARG A 134 3.36 -10.11 29.84
C ARG A 134 2.28 -10.36 28.80
N THR A 135 2.24 -9.54 27.77
CA THR A 135 1.36 -9.78 26.63
C THR A 135 2.02 -10.83 25.73
N GLY A 136 1.37 -11.95 25.55
CA GLY A 136 1.80 -12.98 24.59
C GLY A 136 1.63 -12.47 23.15
N VAL A 137 2.47 -12.98 22.24
CA VAL A 137 2.30 -12.74 20.79
C VAL A 137 1.09 -13.57 20.33
N ASN A 138 0.14 -12.91 19.67
CA ASN A 138 -1.00 -13.57 19.04
C ASN A 138 -0.81 -13.69 17.51
N ASP A 139 -1.68 -14.46 16.85
CA ASP A 139 -1.60 -14.72 15.41
C ASP A 139 -1.67 -13.44 14.58
N LEU A 140 -2.48 -12.46 14.99
CA LEU A 140 -2.60 -11.16 14.31
C LEU A 140 -1.30 -10.35 14.43
N MET A 141 -0.65 -10.37 15.58
CA MET A 141 0.65 -9.70 15.78
C MET A 141 1.73 -10.39 14.94
N SER A 142 1.73 -11.73 14.88
CA SER A 142 2.64 -12.51 14.03
C SER A 142 2.44 -12.18 12.54
N TRP A 143 1.19 -12.15 12.08
CA TRP A 143 0.85 -11.76 10.72
C TRP A 143 1.30 -10.34 10.39
N ASN A 144 1.07 -9.38 11.27
CA ASN A 144 1.50 -7.99 11.08
C ASN A 144 3.03 -7.84 11.07
N ALA A 145 3.75 -8.63 11.86
CA ALA A 145 5.21 -8.64 11.89
C ALA A 145 5.84 -9.21 10.61
N ASP A 146 5.11 -10.07 9.89
CA ASP A 146 5.51 -10.66 8.61
C ASP A 146 5.24 -9.73 7.40
N GLY A 147 5.34 -8.43 7.62
CA GLY A 147 5.11 -7.40 6.61
C GLY A 147 6.08 -7.48 5.44
N THR A 148 5.56 -7.22 4.23
CA THR A 148 6.37 -7.14 3.01
C THR A 148 7.00 -5.77 2.85
N ARG A 149 8.01 -5.70 1.96
CA ARG A 149 8.64 -4.46 1.51
C ARG A 149 7.84 -3.85 0.37
N MET A 150 8.07 -2.56 0.11
CA MET A 150 7.59 -1.89 -1.11
C MET A 150 8.77 -1.52 -2.00
N ALA A 151 8.62 -1.67 -3.32
CA ALA A 151 9.61 -1.22 -4.28
C ALA A 151 9.79 0.30 -4.19
N TYR A 152 11.04 0.76 -4.34
CA TYR A 152 11.38 2.19 -4.25
C TYR A 152 10.50 3.04 -5.16
N ARG A 153 10.45 2.71 -6.46
CA ARG A 153 9.74 3.50 -7.47
C ARG A 153 8.24 3.54 -7.17
N MET A 154 7.63 2.39 -6.92
CA MET A 154 6.21 2.30 -6.58
C MET A 154 5.85 3.16 -5.37
N HIS A 155 6.65 3.07 -4.29
CA HIS A 155 6.39 3.84 -3.07
C HIS A 155 6.57 5.34 -3.29
N THR A 156 7.60 5.76 -4.02
CA THR A 156 7.86 7.16 -4.36
C THR A 156 6.72 7.73 -5.20
N ASP A 157 6.32 7.04 -6.27
CA ASP A 157 5.22 7.46 -7.15
C ASP A 157 3.89 7.55 -6.35
N TYR A 158 3.63 6.58 -5.48
CA TYR A 158 2.45 6.57 -4.61
C TYR A 158 2.38 7.83 -3.73
N LEU A 159 3.47 8.21 -3.07
CA LEU A 159 3.48 9.40 -2.22
C LEU A 159 3.40 10.70 -3.01
N HIS A 160 4.11 10.82 -4.13
CA HIS A 160 4.08 12.02 -4.96
C HIS A 160 2.73 12.22 -5.65
N GLN A 161 2.26 11.21 -6.38
CA GLN A 161 1.07 11.35 -7.21
C GLN A 161 -0.22 11.38 -6.39
N LEU A 162 -0.32 10.55 -5.34
CA LEU A 162 -1.55 10.45 -4.57
C LEU A 162 -1.55 11.39 -3.36
N TYR A 163 -0.54 11.33 -2.50
CA TYR A 163 -0.54 12.15 -1.28
C TYR A 163 -0.21 13.62 -1.50
N LEU A 164 0.80 13.96 -2.32
CA LEU A 164 1.18 15.35 -2.55
C LEU A 164 0.28 16.01 -3.58
N ASN A 165 0.03 15.35 -4.70
CA ASN A 165 -0.66 15.95 -5.84
C ASN A 165 -2.16 15.63 -5.86
N ASN A 166 -2.61 14.58 -5.17
CA ASN A 166 -3.97 14.06 -5.21
C ASN A 166 -4.46 13.76 -6.64
N ASP A 167 -3.56 13.26 -7.50
CA ASP A 167 -3.80 13.14 -8.94
C ASP A 167 -4.97 12.21 -9.27
N LEU A 168 -5.25 11.21 -8.41
CA LEU A 168 -6.36 10.28 -8.61
C LEU A 168 -7.71 10.98 -8.49
N ALA A 169 -7.93 11.74 -7.42
CA ALA A 169 -9.19 12.47 -7.20
C ALA A 169 -9.36 13.63 -8.19
N GLU A 170 -8.24 14.24 -8.60
CA GLU A 170 -8.22 15.34 -9.56
C GLU A 170 -8.31 14.88 -11.04
N GLY A 171 -8.38 13.58 -11.30
CA GLY A 171 -8.49 13.03 -12.65
C GLY A 171 -7.22 13.21 -13.51
N ARG A 172 -6.06 13.32 -12.87
CA ARG A 172 -4.76 13.45 -13.54
C ARG A 172 -3.91 12.19 -13.48
N TYR A 173 -4.34 11.22 -12.69
CA TYR A 173 -3.60 9.97 -12.56
C TYR A 173 -3.71 9.15 -13.84
N VAL A 174 -2.58 8.75 -14.39
CA VAL A 174 -2.50 7.91 -15.59
C VAL A 174 -2.09 6.49 -15.16
N ALA A 175 -2.88 5.50 -15.53
CA ALA A 175 -2.61 4.10 -15.27
C ALA A 175 -2.67 3.29 -16.57
N LEU A 176 -1.68 2.46 -16.82
CA LEU A 176 -1.58 1.59 -18.01
C LEU A 176 -1.63 2.36 -19.34
N GLY A 177 -1.25 3.65 -19.31
CA GLY A 177 -1.25 4.53 -20.47
C GLY A 177 -2.57 5.24 -20.78
N GLU A 178 -3.57 5.11 -19.88
CA GLU A 178 -4.90 5.73 -19.94
C GLU A 178 -5.11 6.76 -18.82
#